data_f22b15fd40afb604aa22578103937734
#
_entry.id   f22b15fd40afb604aa22578103937734
#
_cell.length_a   1.000
_cell.length_b   1.000
_cell.length_c   1.000
_cell.angle_alpha   90.00
_cell.angle_beta   90.00
_cell.angle_gamma   90.00
#
_symmetry.space_group_name_H-M   'P 1'
#
loop_
_entity.id
_entity.type
_entity.pdbx_description
1 polymer ?
#
loop_
_entity_poly.entity_id
_entity_poly.type
_entity_poly.pdbx_seq_one_letter_code
_entity_poly.pdbx_strand_id
1 'polypeptide(L)'
;MNKTTVTLLALACALALSACGPAEAPHAESAASSSAGLPDGRIDAGKTLANAKGAATGQACVDCHGADGNTPLDDTYPKLGGQYADYLAHALQAYRDGKRAGTATTDLMATQAKGLSDQQIADLAAFFGSQQGELRDLQGAY
;
A
#
# COMPACT_ATOMS: atom_id res chain seq x y z
N MET A 1 15.61 -13.40 -71.90
CA MET A 1 15.27 -13.01 -70.51
C MET A 1 13.87 -13.50 -70.25
N ASN A 2 13.75 -14.58 -69.48
CA ASN A 2 12.51 -15.35 -69.33
C ASN A 2 11.54 -14.67 -68.38
N LYS A 3 10.30 -14.50 -68.83
CA LYS A 3 9.18 -13.90 -68.08
C LYS A 3 8.78 -14.66 -66.81
N THR A 4 9.38 -15.80 -66.58
CA THR A 4 9.10 -16.68 -65.41
C THR A 4 9.90 -16.34 -64.14
N THR A 5 10.92 -15.50 -64.22
CA THR A 5 11.79 -15.14 -63.09
C THR A 5 11.28 -13.92 -62.31
N VAL A 6 10.37 -13.15 -62.88
CA VAL A 6 9.83 -11.91 -62.26
C VAL A 6 8.64 -12.24 -61.35
N THR A 7 7.94 -13.34 -61.60
CA THR A 7 6.72 -13.70 -60.82
C THR A 7 7.00 -14.39 -59.48
N LEU A 8 8.20 -14.90 -59.25
CA LEU A 8 8.59 -15.57 -58.02
C LEU A 8 9.13 -14.62 -56.92
N LEU A 9 9.52 -13.39 -57.26
CA LEU A 9 10.00 -12.42 -56.29
C LEU A 9 8.90 -11.58 -55.65
N ALA A 10 7.66 -11.58 -56.20
CA ALA A 10 6.55 -10.80 -55.66
C ALA A 10 5.75 -11.51 -54.57
N LEU A 11 5.96 -12.83 -54.36
CA LEU A 11 5.18 -13.61 -53.41
C LEU A 11 5.85 -13.81 -52.03
N ALA A 12 7.10 -13.37 -51.87
CA ALA A 12 7.87 -13.57 -50.65
C ALA A 12 7.76 -12.40 -49.62
N CYS A 13 7.14 -11.27 -49.97
CA CYS A 13 7.02 -10.10 -49.08
C CYS A 13 5.69 -9.96 -48.35
N ALA A 14 4.73 -10.89 -48.54
CA ALA A 14 3.37 -10.75 -47.99
C ALA A 14 3.13 -11.50 -46.66
N LEU A 15 4.13 -12.17 -46.11
CA LEU A 15 3.96 -13.02 -44.90
C LEU A 15 4.66 -12.52 -43.63
N ALA A 16 5.16 -11.30 -43.60
CA ALA A 16 5.92 -10.77 -42.45
C ALA A 16 5.17 -9.71 -41.63
N LEU A 17 3.86 -9.50 -41.81
CA LEU A 17 3.10 -8.46 -41.05
C LEU A 17 2.01 -9.00 -40.09
N SER A 18 2.07 -10.24 -39.68
CA SER A 18 1.04 -10.80 -38.78
C SER A 18 1.54 -11.13 -37.38
N ALA A 19 2.54 -10.40 -36.84
CA ALA A 19 3.07 -10.68 -35.51
C ALA A 19 3.11 -9.43 -34.61
N CYS A 20 2.12 -8.53 -34.73
CA CYS A 20 1.85 -7.52 -33.71
C CYS A 20 0.40 -7.66 -33.25
N GLY A 21 0.08 -8.81 -32.64
CA GLY A 21 -1.03 -8.87 -31.71
C GLY A 21 -0.61 -8.14 -30.43
N PRO A 22 -1.53 -7.42 -29.75
CA PRO A 22 -1.23 -6.94 -28.42
C PRO A 22 -0.94 -8.16 -27.56
N ALA A 23 0.33 -8.36 -27.18
CA ALA A 23 0.67 -9.23 -26.08
C ALA A 23 0.03 -8.59 -24.83
N GLU A 24 -1.08 -9.16 -24.40
CA GLU A 24 -1.59 -8.97 -23.06
C GLU A 24 -0.48 -9.50 -22.14
N ALA A 25 0.41 -8.59 -21.75
CA ALA A 25 1.33 -8.83 -20.67
C ALA A 25 0.46 -9.20 -19.47
N PRO A 26 0.75 -10.31 -18.74
CA PRO A 26 0.13 -10.50 -17.46
C PRO A 26 0.40 -9.22 -16.68
N HIS A 27 -0.67 -8.57 -16.22
CA HIS A 27 -0.57 -7.52 -15.22
C HIS A 27 0.04 -8.20 -13.99
N ALA A 28 1.39 -8.28 -13.96
CA ALA A 28 2.07 -8.34 -12.70
C ALA A 28 1.57 -7.09 -11.97
N GLU A 29 0.70 -7.28 -11.00
CA GLU A 29 0.39 -6.29 -9.99
C GLU A 29 1.75 -5.81 -9.50
N SER A 30 2.18 -4.68 -10.04
CA SER A 30 3.35 -3.98 -9.56
C SER A 30 2.98 -3.64 -8.14
N ALA A 31 3.51 -4.42 -7.19
CA ALA A 31 3.48 -4.04 -5.80
C ALA A 31 3.97 -2.61 -5.76
N ALA A 32 3.06 -1.67 -5.54
CA ALA A 32 3.38 -0.26 -5.55
C ALA A 32 4.44 -0.07 -4.46
N SER A 33 5.68 0.16 -4.87
CA SER A 33 6.76 0.43 -3.94
C SER A 33 6.33 1.63 -3.12
N SER A 34 6.28 1.47 -1.79
CA SER A 34 5.88 2.54 -0.88
C SER A 34 6.74 3.77 -1.13
N SER A 35 6.12 4.94 -1.35
CA SER A 35 6.85 6.22 -1.47
C SER A 35 7.56 6.57 -0.15
N ALA A 36 7.22 5.91 0.95
CA ALA A 36 7.89 5.98 2.24
C ALA A 36 9.28 5.32 2.27
N GLY A 37 9.69 4.65 1.18
CA GLY A 37 10.98 3.95 1.12
C GLY A 37 11.06 2.72 2.04
N LEU A 38 9.91 2.14 2.37
CA LEU A 38 9.78 0.98 3.25
C LEU A 38 9.76 -0.33 2.45
N PRO A 39 10.08 -1.48 3.09
CA PRO A 39 9.88 -2.80 2.50
C PRO A 39 8.40 -3.07 2.18
N ASP A 40 8.13 -4.12 1.41
CA ASP A 40 6.77 -4.59 1.16
C ASP A 40 6.09 -5.02 2.48
N GLY A 41 4.87 -4.51 2.67
CA GLY A 41 4.08 -4.81 3.87
C GLY A 41 3.36 -6.15 3.76
N ARG A 42 3.31 -6.89 4.87
CA ARG A 42 2.68 -8.21 4.98
C ARG A 42 1.43 -8.10 5.85
N ILE A 43 0.26 -8.30 5.27
CA ILE A 43 -1.05 -8.10 5.93
C ILE A 43 -1.18 -8.94 7.20
N ASP A 44 -0.83 -10.24 7.17
CA ASP A 44 -0.96 -11.14 8.32
C ASP A 44 0.01 -10.78 9.45
N ALA A 45 1.22 -10.36 9.12
CA ALA A 45 2.19 -9.87 10.09
C ALA A 45 1.70 -8.56 10.73
N GLY A 46 1.14 -7.65 9.92
CA GLY A 46 0.52 -6.41 10.39
C GLY A 46 -0.66 -6.67 11.31
N LYS A 47 -1.54 -7.62 10.96
CA LYS A 47 -2.66 -8.05 11.82
C LYS A 47 -2.17 -8.56 13.17
N THR A 48 -1.16 -9.42 13.17
CA THR A 48 -0.57 -9.96 14.39
C THR A 48 0.01 -8.84 15.25
N LEU A 49 0.76 -7.93 14.64
CA LEU A 49 1.38 -6.81 15.33
C LEU A 49 0.35 -5.81 15.86
N ALA A 50 -0.71 -5.52 15.10
CA ALA A 50 -1.78 -4.60 15.51
C ALA A 50 -2.51 -5.06 16.77
N ASN A 51 -2.55 -6.38 17.01
CA ASN A 51 -3.14 -6.99 18.21
C ASN A 51 -2.12 -7.22 19.36
N ALA A 52 -0.84 -7.05 19.09
CA ALA A 52 0.20 -7.23 20.10
C ALA A 52 0.34 -5.97 20.96
N LYS A 53 0.45 -6.16 22.26
CA LYS A 53 0.67 -5.04 23.19
C LYS A 53 2.09 -4.50 23.06
N GLY A 54 2.19 -3.20 22.79
CA GLY A 54 3.47 -2.49 22.71
C GLY A 54 4.15 -2.38 24.07
N ALA A 55 5.46 -2.60 24.11
CA ALA A 55 6.22 -2.54 25.37
C ALA A 55 6.20 -1.15 26.03
N ALA A 56 6.11 -0.08 25.25
CA ALA A 56 6.17 1.29 25.75
C ALA A 56 4.86 1.75 26.42
N THR A 57 3.71 1.26 25.97
CA THR A 57 2.39 1.74 26.42
C THR A 57 1.56 0.63 27.08
N GLY A 58 1.90 -0.64 26.86
CA GLY A 58 1.11 -1.80 27.29
C GLY A 58 -0.20 -1.96 26.49
N GLN A 59 -0.41 -1.18 25.42
CA GLN A 59 -1.61 -1.18 24.60
C GLN A 59 -1.30 -1.68 23.19
N ALA A 60 -2.31 -2.32 22.54
CA ALA A 60 -2.27 -2.69 21.14
C ALA A 60 -2.84 -1.56 20.28
N CYS A 61 -2.53 -1.53 18.98
CA CYS A 61 -3.09 -0.56 18.06
C CYS A 61 -4.63 -0.62 18.05
N VAL A 62 -5.16 -1.86 18.05
CA VAL A 62 -6.60 -2.13 18.01
C VAL A 62 -7.34 -1.68 19.27
N ASP A 63 -6.66 -1.54 20.41
CA ASP A 63 -7.30 -1.08 21.66
C ASP A 63 -7.83 0.36 21.54
N CYS A 64 -7.19 1.18 20.72
CA CYS A 64 -7.58 2.58 20.51
C CYS A 64 -8.28 2.80 19.15
N HIS A 65 -7.83 2.10 18.09
CA HIS A 65 -8.34 2.31 16.72
C HIS A 65 -9.45 1.34 16.30
N GLY A 66 -9.72 0.30 17.10
CA GLY A 66 -10.65 -0.77 16.76
C GLY A 66 -10.00 -1.92 15.98
N ALA A 67 -10.62 -3.10 16.01
CA ALA A 67 -10.05 -4.34 15.48
C ALA A 67 -9.69 -4.29 13.97
N ASP A 68 -10.46 -3.56 13.20
CA ASP A 68 -10.30 -3.31 11.78
C ASP A 68 -9.89 -1.86 11.46
N GLY A 69 -9.70 -1.04 12.51
CA GLY A 69 -9.40 0.39 12.37
C GLY A 69 -10.60 1.27 12.04
N ASN A 70 -11.84 0.79 12.11
CA ASN A 70 -13.05 1.57 11.79
C ASN A 70 -13.90 1.96 13.01
N THR A 71 -13.65 1.32 14.15
CA THR A 71 -14.40 1.52 15.40
C THR A 71 -13.50 2.05 16.51
N PRO A 72 -12.98 3.27 16.39
CA PRO A 72 -12.10 3.83 17.40
C PRO A 72 -12.80 3.96 18.76
N LEU A 73 -12.00 3.97 19.82
CA LEU A 73 -12.46 4.06 21.20
C LEU A 73 -13.30 5.34 21.45
N ASP A 74 -12.87 6.45 20.85
CA ASP A 74 -13.58 7.73 20.82
C ASP A 74 -13.11 8.58 19.63
N ASP A 75 -13.70 9.77 19.46
CA ASP A 75 -13.46 10.67 18.31
C ASP A 75 -12.03 11.27 18.26
N THR A 76 -11.23 11.10 19.29
CA THR A 76 -9.82 11.56 19.29
C THR A 76 -8.89 10.61 18.57
N TYR A 77 -9.32 9.37 18.37
CA TYR A 77 -8.56 8.36 17.62
C TYR A 77 -9.06 8.28 16.18
N PRO A 78 -8.20 8.46 15.17
CA PRO A 78 -8.64 8.42 13.79
C PRO A 78 -9.02 7.00 13.34
N LYS A 79 -9.97 6.91 12.40
CA LYS A 79 -10.21 5.69 11.64
C LYS A 79 -9.02 5.41 10.73
N LEU A 80 -8.58 4.17 10.67
CA LEU A 80 -7.44 3.70 9.89
C LEU A 80 -7.84 2.75 8.76
N GLY A 81 -8.95 2.03 8.94
CA GLY A 81 -9.41 1.01 8.00
C GLY A 81 -9.68 1.58 6.62
N GLY A 82 -9.06 0.99 5.59
CA GLY A 82 -9.19 1.43 4.20
C GLY A 82 -8.44 2.71 3.85
N GLN A 83 -7.64 3.27 4.76
CA GLN A 83 -6.76 4.38 4.46
C GLN A 83 -5.63 3.91 3.55
N TYR A 84 -5.13 4.77 2.67
CA TYR A 84 -4.00 4.46 1.80
C TYR A 84 -2.81 3.97 2.62
N ALA A 85 -2.30 2.78 2.30
CA ALA A 85 -1.19 2.17 3.02
C ALA A 85 0.05 3.08 3.03
N ASP A 86 0.33 3.77 1.92
CA ASP A 86 1.44 4.70 1.83
C ASP A 86 1.29 5.89 2.79
N TYR A 87 0.08 6.44 2.92
CA TYR A 87 -0.21 7.48 3.91
C TYR A 87 -0.01 6.99 5.35
N LEU A 88 -0.49 5.77 5.66
CA LEU A 88 -0.32 5.16 6.98
C LEU A 88 1.17 4.96 7.30
N ALA A 89 1.94 4.50 6.32
CA ALA A 89 3.39 4.33 6.44
C ALA A 89 4.10 5.64 6.77
N HIS A 90 3.84 6.69 5.99
CA HIS A 90 4.41 8.03 6.25
C HIS A 90 3.97 8.60 7.60
N ALA A 91 2.71 8.41 7.99
CA ALA A 91 2.21 8.87 9.27
C ALA A 91 2.93 8.17 10.44
N LEU A 92 3.10 6.84 10.39
CA LEU A 92 3.82 6.07 11.41
C LEU A 92 5.29 6.47 11.48
N GLN A 93 5.97 6.69 10.34
CA GLN A 93 7.33 7.23 10.33
C GLN A 93 7.40 8.60 11.00
N ALA A 94 6.46 9.49 10.68
CA ALA A 94 6.43 10.84 11.26
C ALA A 94 6.22 10.81 12.78
N TYR A 95 5.39 9.90 13.30
CA TYR A 95 5.25 9.67 14.73
C TYR A 95 6.52 9.09 15.35
N ARG A 96 7.09 8.03 14.76
CA ARG A 96 8.34 7.41 15.23
C ARG A 96 9.48 8.40 15.33
N ASP A 97 9.61 9.26 14.33
CA ASP A 97 10.67 10.25 14.21
C ASP A 97 10.40 11.53 15.03
N GLY A 98 9.27 11.60 15.74
CA GLY A 98 8.89 12.78 16.53
C GLY A 98 8.50 14.01 15.71
N LYS A 99 8.31 13.85 14.39
CA LYS A 99 7.88 14.95 13.50
C LYS A 99 6.38 15.26 13.61
N ARG A 100 5.63 14.33 14.19
CA ARG A 100 4.19 14.47 14.46
C ARG A 100 3.96 14.29 15.95
N ALA A 101 4.08 15.39 16.69
CA ALA A 101 3.98 15.45 18.15
C ALA A 101 3.44 16.84 18.56
N GLY A 102 3.27 17.09 19.86
CA GLY A 102 2.95 18.40 20.43
C GLY A 102 1.53 18.54 20.99
N THR A 103 0.75 17.45 20.99
CA THR A 103 -0.51 17.34 21.74
C THR A 103 -0.52 16.03 22.51
N ALA A 104 -1.35 15.90 23.54
CA ALA A 104 -1.42 14.69 24.36
C ALA A 104 -1.69 13.43 23.52
N THR A 105 -2.57 13.52 22.51
CA THR A 105 -2.91 12.39 21.63
C THR A 105 -1.80 12.06 20.64
N THR A 106 -1.16 13.08 20.04
CA THR A 106 -0.02 12.86 19.12
C THR A 106 1.21 12.35 19.86
N ASP A 107 1.45 12.77 21.08
CA ASP A 107 2.57 12.32 21.93
C ASP A 107 2.38 10.88 22.39
N LEU A 108 1.12 10.47 22.69
CA LEU A 108 0.79 9.08 22.97
C LEU A 108 1.07 8.20 21.74
N MET A 109 0.62 8.63 20.54
CA MET A 109 0.85 7.88 19.31
C MET A 109 2.35 7.85 18.94
N ALA A 110 3.10 8.93 19.17
CA ALA A 110 4.55 8.95 18.98
C ALA A 110 5.25 7.95 19.91
N THR A 111 4.81 7.85 21.17
CA THR A 111 5.31 6.86 22.12
C THR A 111 5.03 5.43 21.62
N GLN A 112 3.83 5.18 21.11
CA GLN A 112 3.44 3.88 20.56
C GLN A 112 4.28 3.50 19.33
N ALA A 113 4.58 4.47 18.46
CA ALA A 113 5.31 4.24 17.21
C ALA A 113 6.83 4.17 17.39
N LYS A 114 7.39 4.72 18.45
CA LYS A 114 8.84 4.96 18.65
C LYS A 114 9.73 3.75 18.45
N GLY A 115 9.25 2.57 18.82
CA GLY A 115 10.01 1.31 18.72
C GLY A 115 9.77 0.50 17.45
N LEU A 116 8.95 1.00 16.51
CA LEU A 116 8.62 0.27 15.29
C LEU A 116 9.79 0.27 14.29
N SER A 117 10.13 -0.91 13.78
CA SER A 117 11.04 -1.03 12.63
C SER A 117 10.33 -0.65 11.32
N ASP A 118 11.11 -0.42 10.27
CA ASP A 118 10.56 -0.13 8.93
C ASP A 118 9.62 -1.24 8.44
N GLN A 119 9.99 -2.51 8.65
CA GLN A 119 9.14 -3.64 8.29
C GLN A 119 7.83 -3.66 9.08
N GLN A 120 7.88 -3.36 10.37
CA GLN A 120 6.67 -3.30 11.20
C GLN A 120 5.73 -2.15 10.79
N ILE A 121 6.29 -1.02 10.39
CA ILE A 121 5.51 0.10 9.84
C ILE A 121 4.84 -0.32 8.53
N ALA A 122 5.57 -0.96 7.62
CA ALA A 122 5.03 -1.46 6.36
C ALA A 122 3.92 -2.51 6.57
N ASP A 123 4.14 -3.45 7.49
CA ASP A 123 3.17 -4.49 7.83
C ASP A 123 1.86 -3.90 8.40
N LEU A 124 1.96 -2.95 9.35
CA LEU A 124 0.80 -2.26 9.92
C LEU A 124 0.04 -1.44 8.86
N ALA A 125 0.75 -0.73 8.01
CA ALA A 125 0.18 0.05 6.92
C ALA A 125 -0.56 -0.84 5.92
N ALA A 126 0.02 -1.99 5.56
CA ALA A 126 -0.62 -2.98 4.70
C ALA A 126 -1.88 -3.57 5.35
N PHE A 127 -1.82 -3.92 6.63
CA PHE A 127 -2.97 -4.49 7.34
C PHE A 127 -4.14 -3.51 7.40
N PHE A 128 -3.96 -2.30 7.95
CA PHE A 128 -5.06 -1.35 8.07
C PHE A 128 -5.52 -0.84 6.70
N GLY A 129 -4.61 -0.67 5.74
CA GLY A 129 -4.95 -0.27 4.38
C GLY A 129 -5.79 -1.31 3.63
N SER A 130 -5.65 -2.60 3.95
CA SER A 130 -6.41 -3.70 3.34
C SER A 130 -7.82 -3.88 3.91
N GLN A 131 -8.13 -3.21 5.03
CA GLN A 131 -9.47 -3.32 5.63
C GLN A 131 -10.50 -2.58 4.77
N GLN A 132 -11.75 -3.03 4.79
CA GLN A 132 -12.85 -2.26 4.23
C GLN A 132 -13.00 -0.97 5.05
N GLY A 133 -12.76 0.17 4.41
CA GLY A 133 -12.82 1.47 5.08
C GLY A 133 -14.18 2.12 4.94
N GLU A 134 -14.56 2.90 5.95
CA GLU A 134 -15.65 3.87 5.85
C GLU A 134 -15.17 5.25 5.37
N LEU A 135 -13.86 5.39 5.12
CA LEU A 135 -13.27 6.61 4.60
C LEU A 135 -13.73 6.83 3.15
N ARG A 136 -14.16 8.05 2.85
CA ARG A 136 -14.58 8.43 1.50
C ARG A 136 -13.43 9.14 0.79
N ASP A 137 -13.10 8.66 -0.40
CA ASP A 137 -12.30 9.44 -1.32
C ASP A 137 -13.19 10.58 -1.89
N LEU A 138 -12.76 11.81 -1.68
CA LEU A 138 -13.44 12.99 -2.18
C LEU A 138 -12.94 13.42 -3.58
N GLN A 139 -11.97 12.71 -4.15
CA GLN A 139 -11.51 12.97 -5.52
C GLN A 139 -12.64 12.64 -6.50
N GLY A 140 -13.13 13.66 -7.19
CA GLY A 140 -14.21 13.51 -8.15
C GLY A 140 -15.64 13.67 -7.57
N ALA A 141 -15.76 14.10 -6.33
CA ALA A 141 -17.06 14.38 -5.69
C ALA A 141 -17.65 15.77 -6.02
N TYR A 142 -17.08 16.49 -7.02
CA TYR A 142 -17.51 17.82 -7.47
C TYR A 142 -18.15 17.76 -8.85
#